data_72bf3f6c595749d3a9f50f9429aa45e2
#
_entry.id   72bf3f6c595749d3a9f50f9429aa45e2
#
_cell.length_a   1.000
_cell.length_b   1.000
_cell.length_c   1.000
_cell.angle_alpha   90.00
_cell.angle_beta   90.00
_cell.angle_gamma   90.00
#
_symmetry.space_group_name_H-M   'P 1'
#
loop_
_entity.id
_entity.type
_entity.pdbx_description
1 polymer ?
#
loop_
_entity_poly.entity_id
_entity_poly.type
_entity_poly.pdbx_seq_one_letter_code
_entity_poly.pdbx_strand_id
1 'polypeptide(L)'
;HNLFIIALSAMCVACGGKNQGRQQTVPEFAVITLQPETVKLTSAYPATFKGRQDVEIRPNVSGFITKLCVDEGATVRKGQVLFIVDPTQYEAAVRTAEAAVATAEAAVRTQQITVDNKRELNKKQIISDYDLSMAENTLAQSQAQLAQAKAQLTTARQNLSFTQVKSPSDGVINDIPYRLG
;
A
#
# COMPACT_ATOMS: atom_id res chain seq x y z
N HIS A 1 -53.27 10.07 -119.22
CA HIS A 1 -52.21 10.91 -118.58
C HIS A 1 -52.66 11.60 -117.31
N ASN A 2 -53.92 11.95 -117.13
CA ASN A 2 -54.40 12.68 -115.90
C ASN A 2 -54.68 11.87 -114.67
N LEU A 3 -54.82 10.52 -114.85
CA LEU A 3 -55.04 9.61 -113.70
C LEU A 3 -53.79 9.27 -112.94
N PHE A 4 -52.60 9.39 -113.54
CA PHE A 4 -51.32 9.09 -112.93
C PHE A 4 -50.83 10.27 -112.05
N ILE A 5 -51.21 11.47 -112.40
CA ILE A 5 -50.84 12.67 -111.60
C ILE A 5 -51.63 12.76 -110.32
N ILE A 6 -52.93 12.31 -110.34
CA ILE A 6 -53.76 12.31 -109.14
C ILE A 6 -53.29 11.22 -108.14
N ALA A 7 -52.76 10.08 -108.56
CA ALA A 7 -52.20 9.03 -107.70
C ALA A 7 -50.92 9.51 -107.01
N LEU A 8 -50.08 10.33 -107.67
CA LEU A 8 -48.84 10.78 -107.14
C LEU A 8 -49.01 11.93 -106.10
N SER A 9 -50.14 12.75 -106.21
CA SER A 9 -50.45 13.82 -105.24
C SER A 9 -51.04 13.30 -103.95
N ALA A 10 -51.65 12.09 -103.93
CA ALA A 10 -52.24 11.54 -102.70
C ALA A 10 -51.17 10.93 -101.74
N MET A 11 -49.93 10.78 -102.18
CA MET A 11 -48.89 10.11 -101.41
C MET A 11 -48.00 11.12 -100.54
N CYS A 12 -48.22 12.44 -100.69
CA CYS A 12 -47.46 13.43 -99.95
C CYS A 12 -48.15 13.95 -98.66
N VAL A 13 -49.35 13.45 -98.30
CA VAL A 13 -50.05 13.94 -97.08
C VAL A 13 -49.93 13.01 -95.90
N ALA A 14 -49.17 11.92 -95.99
CA ALA A 14 -49.06 10.93 -94.91
C ALA A 14 -47.82 11.10 -94.01
N CYS A 15 -47.10 12.20 -94.06
CA CYS A 15 -46.01 12.54 -93.13
C CYS A 15 -46.34 13.69 -92.14
N GLY A 16 -47.51 13.59 -91.56
CA GLY A 16 -47.84 14.38 -90.34
C GLY A 16 -47.39 13.58 -89.08
N GLY A 17 -46.11 13.67 -88.81
CA GLY A 17 -45.59 13.07 -87.54
C GLY A 17 -46.24 13.79 -86.36
N LYS A 18 -47.10 13.10 -85.63
CA LYS A 18 -47.49 13.49 -84.28
C LYS A 18 -46.26 13.60 -83.46
N ASN A 19 -45.79 14.83 -83.23
CA ASN A 19 -44.87 15.10 -82.11
C ASN A 19 -45.59 14.75 -80.83
N GLN A 20 -45.50 13.44 -80.44
CA GLN A 20 -45.74 13.08 -79.07
C GLN A 20 -44.60 13.67 -78.30
N GLY A 21 -44.79 14.83 -77.70
CA GLY A 21 -43.93 15.38 -76.69
C GLY A 21 -43.70 14.24 -75.68
N ARG A 22 -42.51 13.73 -75.66
CA ARG A 22 -42.03 12.86 -74.56
C ARG A 22 -42.23 13.73 -73.30
N GLN A 23 -43.37 13.54 -72.60
CA GLN A 23 -43.43 13.93 -71.19
C GLN A 23 -42.31 13.21 -70.47
N GLN A 24 -41.22 13.91 -70.22
CA GLN A 24 -40.25 13.48 -69.28
C GLN A 24 -40.96 13.39 -67.94
N THR A 25 -41.40 12.19 -67.59
CA THR A 25 -41.82 11.92 -66.23
C THR A 25 -40.61 12.15 -65.35
N VAL A 26 -40.60 13.25 -64.65
CA VAL A 26 -39.59 13.52 -63.59
C VAL A 26 -39.80 12.42 -62.57
N PRO A 27 -38.77 11.59 -62.30
CA PRO A 27 -38.91 10.55 -61.31
C PRO A 27 -39.19 11.21 -59.92
N GLU A 28 -40.28 10.79 -59.32
CA GLU A 28 -40.67 11.22 -58.00
C GLU A 28 -39.83 10.44 -56.98
N PHE A 29 -38.92 11.11 -56.32
CA PHE A 29 -38.10 10.55 -55.26
C PHE A 29 -38.77 10.77 -53.92
N ALA A 30 -38.86 9.68 -53.14
CA ALA A 30 -39.29 9.80 -51.75
C ALA A 30 -38.18 10.55 -50.94
N VAL A 31 -38.53 11.70 -50.43
CA VAL A 31 -37.63 12.50 -49.58
C VAL A 31 -38.09 12.40 -48.15
N ILE A 32 -37.16 12.27 -47.26
CA ILE A 32 -37.39 12.33 -45.81
C ILE A 32 -36.95 13.70 -45.33
N THR A 33 -37.87 14.42 -44.75
CA THR A 33 -37.55 15.69 -44.07
C THR A 33 -36.91 15.36 -42.74
N LEU A 34 -35.60 15.62 -42.59
CA LEU A 34 -34.89 15.48 -41.33
C LEU A 34 -35.27 16.64 -40.41
N GLN A 35 -35.89 16.30 -39.30
CA GLN A 35 -36.12 17.25 -38.22
C GLN A 35 -34.98 17.13 -37.21
N PRO A 36 -34.41 18.24 -36.71
CA PRO A 36 -33.40 18.19 -35.67
C PRO A 36 -34.02 17.65 -34.37
N GLU A 37 -33.57 16.50 -33.92
CA GLU A 37 -33.95 15.91 -32.64
C GLU A 37 -32.79 16.04 -31.67
N THR A 38 -33.08 16.46 -30.43
CA THR A 38 -32.10 16.54 -29.39
C THR A 38 -31.91 15.16 -28.76
N VAL A 39 -30.80 14.49 -29.07
CA VAL A 39 -30.44 13.19 -28.52
C VAL A 39 -29.45 13.39 -27.39
N LYS A 40 -29.74 12.82 -26.22
CA LYS A 40 -28.77 12.73 -25.12
C LYS A 40 -27.82 11.56 -25.42
N LEU A 41 -26.61 11.91 -25.80
CA LEU A 41 -25.52 10.92 -25.92
C LEU A 41 -24.91 10.69 -24.54
N THR A 42 -25.03 9.46 -24.03
CA THR A 42 -24.36 9.05 -22.80
C THR A 42 -23.16 8.20 -23.18
N SER A 43 -21.96 8.67 -22.82
CA SER A 43 -20.72 7.92 -22.97
C SER A 43 -20.26 7.45 -21.59
N ALA A 44 -20.09 6.15 -21.42
CA ALA A 44 -19.52 5.58 -20.21
C ALA A 44 -18.00 5.45 -20.38
N TYR A 45 -17.26 6.07 -19.48
CA TYR A 45 -15.80 5.94 -19.40
C TYR A 45 -15.43 5.08 -18.20
N PRO A 46 -14.64 4.00 -18.38
CA PRO A 46 -14.12 3.25 -17.24
C PRO A 46 -13.19 4.14 -16.42
N ALA A 47 -13.45 4.27 -15.14
CA ALA A 47 -12.61 5.01 -14.20
C ALA A 47 -12.25 4.13 -13.02
N THR A 48 -10.98 4.17 -12.63
CA THR A 48 -10.49 3.50 -11.43
C THR A 48 -10.21 4.54 -10.36
N PHE A 49 -10.85 4.39 -9.21
CA PHE A 49 -10.56 5.22 -8.05
C PHE A 49 -9.36 4.63 -7.31
N LYS A 50 -8.35 5.45 -7.09
CA LYS A 50 -7.21 5.11 -6.22
C LYS A 50 -7.21 6.02 -5.01
N GLY A 51 -6.79 5.49 -3.87
CA GLY A 51 -6.53 6.29 -2.68
C GLY A 51 -5.49 7.38 -2.97
N ARG A 52 -5.54 8.47 -2.22
CA ARG A 52 -4.53 9.54 -2.31
C ARG A 52 -3.12 9.00 -2.02
N GLN A 53 -3.04 7.96 -1.18
CA GLN A 53 -1.81 7.30 -0.79
C GLN A 53 -2.11 5.83 -0.53
N ASP A 54 -1.42 4.94 -1.24
CA ASP A 54 -1.42 3.50 -0.98
C ASP A 54 -0.16 3.17 -0.16
N VAL A 55 -0.37 2.58 1.01
CA VAL A 55 0.70 2.17 1.92
C VAL A 55 0.63 0.66 2.11
N GLU A 56 1.65 -0.03 1.65
CA GLU A 56 1.80 -1.46 1.93
C GLU A 56 2.39 -1.64 3.34
N ILE A 57 1.66 -2.32 4.21
CA ILE A 57 2.06 -2.58 5.60
C ILE A 57 2.67 -3.97 5.68
N ARG A 58 3.96 -4.01 5.98
CA ARG A 58 4.73 -5.25 6.17
C ARG A 58 5.18 -5.37 7.62
N PRO A 59 5.06 -6.56 8.24
CA PRO A 59 5.63 -6.78 9.57
C PRO A 59 7.17 -6.70 9.49
N ASN A 60 7.78 -6.12 10.51
CA ASN A 60 9.25 -6.05 10.63
C ASN A 60 9.81 -7.23 11.43
N VAL A 61 9.02 -8.28 11.63
CA VAL A 61 9.37 -9.51 12.33
C VAL A 61 8.82 -10.72 11.57
N SER A 62 9.45 -11.86 11.70
CA SER A 62 9.02 -13.11 11.08
C SER A 62 8.13 -13.90 12.05
N GLY A 63 7.14 -14.61 11.53
CA GLY A 63 6.25 -15.44 12.31
C GLY A 63 4.88 -15.62 11.65
N PHE A 64 4.02 -16.42 12.26
CA PHE A 64 2.65 -16.64 11.80
C PHE A 64 1.71 -15.56 12.37
N ILE A 65 0.70 -15.20 11.61
CA ILE A 65 -0.34 -14.29 12.08
C ILE A 65 -1.29 -15.08 13.00
N THR A 66 -1.29 -14.74 14.29
CA THR A 66 -2.14 -15.40 15.28
C THR A 66 -3.50 -14.72 15.42
N LYS A 67 -3.59 -13.45 15.10
CA LYS A 67 -4.85 -12.69 15.20
C LYS A 67 -4.90 -11.58 14.14
N LEU A 68 -6.00 -11.55 13.40
CA LEU A 68 -6.37 -10.44 12.55
C LEU A 68 -7.40 -9.59 13.31
N CYS A 69 -7.15 -8.28 13.41
CA CYS A 69 -7.96 -7.35 14.21
C CYS A 69 -8.84 -6.43 13.35
N VAL A 70 -8.72 -6.52 12.03
CA VAL A 70 -9.45 -5.70 11.07
C VAL A 70 -9.87 -6.52 9.86
N ASP A 71 -10.94 -6.11 9.21
CA ASP A 71 -11.44 -6.73 7.97
C ASP A 71 -11.15 -5.81 6.76
N GLU A 72 -11.22 -6.38 5.57
CA GLU A 72 -11.14 -5.63 4.31
C GLU A 72 -12.29 -4.62 4.24
N GLY A 73 -12.00 -3.42 3.78
CA GLY A 73 -12.94 -2.30 3.76
C GLY A 73 -13.12 -1.56 5.09
N ALA A 74 -12.51 -2.04 6.19
CA ALA A 74 -12.64 -1.39 7.49
C ALA A 74 -11.86 -0.07 7.54
N THR A 75 -12.45 0.93 8.19
CA THR A 75 -11.77 2.20 8.49
C THR A 75 -10.90 2.04 9.73
N VAL A 76 -9.64 2.43 9.63
CA VAL A 76 -8.66 2.34 10.70
C VAL A 76 -8.07 3.70 11.04
N ARG A 77 -7.64 3.86 12.29
CA ARG A 77 -6.95 5.06 12.78
C ARG A 77 -5.46 4.81 12.91
N LYS A 78 -4.67 5.86 12.81
CA LYS A 78 -3.24 5.82 13.10
C LYS A 78 -2.98 5.20 14.48
N GLY A 79 -2.08 4.20 14.53
CA GLY A 79 -1.73 3.46 15.76
C GLY A 79 -2.67 2.30 16.11
N GLN A 80 -3.77 2.11 15.39
CA GLN A 80 -4.67 0.97 15.58
C GLN A 80 -3.96 -0.32 15.18
N VAL A 81 -4.08 -1.38 16.00
CA VAL A 81 -3.53 -2.71 15.72
C VAL A 81 -4.32 -3.34 14.59
N LEU A 82 -3.63 -3.77 13.56
CA LEU A 82 -4.19 -4.41 12.38
C LEU A 82 -4.15 -5.94 12.51
N PHE A 83 -3.00 -6.47 12.87
CA PHE A 83 -2.83 -7.89 13.13
C PHE A 83 -1.68 -8.13 14.10
N ILE A 84 -1.63 -9.33 14.65
CA ILE A 84 -0.64 -9.77 15.65
C ILE A 84 0.08 -10.99 15.08
N VAL A 85 1.41 -10.88 15.02
CA VAL A 85 2.33 -12.00 14.74
C VAL A 85 2.59 -12.73 16.06
N ASP A 86 2.82 -14.04 16.03
CA ASP A 86 3.08 -14.85 17.22
C ASP A 86 4.19 -14.24 18.10
N PRO A 87 3.87 -13.75 19.31
CA PRO A 87 4.82 -13.06 20.16
C PRO A 87 5.67 -14.01 21.00
N THR A 88 5.38 -15.32 21.02
CA THR A 88 5.91 -16.28 21.99
C THR A 88 7.44 -16.27 22.05
N GLN A 89 8.12 -16.34 20.91
CA GLN A 89 9.58 -16.31 20.84
C GLN A 89 10.17 -14.96 21.25
N TYR A 90 9.48 -13.87 20.94
CA TYR A 90 9.92 -12.50 21.25
C TYR A 90 9.76 -12.22 22.76
N GLU A 91 8.67 -12.68 23.38
CA GLU A 91 8.50 -12.62 24.83
C GLU A 91 9.57 -13.43 25.56
N ALA A 92 9.92 -14.62 25.07
CA ALA A 92 11.00 -15.42 25.63
C ALA A 92 12.34 -14.69 25.53
N ALA A 93 12.62 -14.03 24.40
CA ALA A 93 13.84 -13.23 24.21
C ALA A 93 13.89 -12.03 25.19
N VAL A 94 12.76 -11.37 25.44
CA VAL A 94 12.68 -10.29 26.45
C VAL A 94 13.00 -10.83 27.86
N ARG A 95 12.37 -11.94 28.27
CA ARG A 95 12.64 -12.55 29.59
C ARG A 95 14.12 -12.93 29.74
N THR A 96 14.73 -13.48 28.70
CA THR A 96 16.17 -13.81 28.71
C THR A 96 17.02 -12.55 28.86
N ALA A 97 16.73 -11.50 28.13
CA ALA A 97 17.46 -10.23 28.24
C ALA A 97 17.26 -9.54 29.61
N GLU A 98 16.06 -9.63 30.20
CA GLU A 98 15.79 -9.14 31.54
C GLU A 98 16.61 -9.87 32.60
N ALA A 99 16.73 -11.21 32.49
CA ALA A 99 17.59 -12.00 33.36
C ALA A 99 19.07 -11.59 33.23
N ALA A 100 19.55 -11.33 32.01
CA ALA A 100 20.91 -10.87 31.77
C ALA A 100 21.18 -9.48 32.40
N VAL A 101 20.22 -8.57 32.32
CA VAL A 101 20.30 -7.26 33.00
C VAL A 101 20.40 -7.45 34.53
N ALA A 102 19.52 -8.29 35.11
CA ALA A 102 19.54 -8.56 36.56
C ALA A 102 20.89 -9.14 37.03
N THR A 103 21.48 -10.05 36.25
CA THR A 103 22.79 -10.60 36.52
C THR A 103 23.89 -9.54 36.47
N ALA A 104 23.89 -8.69 35.42
CA ALA A 104 24.87 -7.62 35.27
C ALA A 104 24.72 -6.55 36.38
N GLU A 105 23.50 -6.23 36.80
CA GLU A 105 23.25 -5.32 37.93
C GLU A 105 23.78 -5.86 39.24
N ALA A 106 23.64 -7.17 39.49
CA ALA A 106 24.23 -7.82 40.67
C ALA A 106 25.76 -7.75 40.65
N ALA A 107 26.38 -7.96 39.47
CA ALA A 107 27.82 -7.83 39.31
C ALA A 107 28.33 -6.42 39.61
N VAL A 108 27.63 -5.38 39.09
CA VAL A 108 27.95 -3.97 39.38
C VAL A 108 27.85 -3.69 40.89
N ARG A 109 26.79 -4.14 41.55
CA ARG A 109 26.66 -3.94 43.02
C ARG A 109 27.80 -4.59 43.80
N THR A 110 28.22 -5.81 43.42
CA THR A 110 29.34 -6.48 44.05
C THR A 110 30.66 -5.71 43.88
N GLN A 111 30.91 -5.23 42.64
CA GLN A 111 32.14 -4.48 42.38
C GLN A 111 32.09 -3.08 43.03
N GLN A 112 30.92 -2.45 43.14
CA GLN A 112 30.78 -1.21 43.87
C GLN A 112 31.15 -1.34 45.33
N ILE A 113 30.67 -2.39 46.02
CA ILE A 113 31.04 -2.67 47.41
C ILE A 113 32.58 -2.92 47.55
N THR A 114 33.17 -3.60 46.57
CA THR A 114 34.62 -3.84 46.55
C THR A 114 35.40 -2.53 46.44
N VAL A 115 35.00 -1.64 45.55
CA VAL A 115 35.61 -0.31 45.37
C VAL A 115 35.47 0.52 46.65
N ASP A 116 34.27 0.56 47.24
CA ASP A 116 34.01 1.35 48.44
C ASP A 116 34.87 0.88 49.62
N ASN A 117 34.98 -0.45 49.80
CA ASN A 117 35.88 -1.01 50.83
C ASN A 117 37.35 -0.70 50.56
N LYS A 118 37.79 -0.87 49.30
CA LYS A 118 39.18 -0.53 48.93
C LYS A 118 39.48 0.96 49.07
N ARG A 119 38.51 1.86 48.78
CA ARG A 119 38.67 3.28 48.98
C ARG A 119 38.87 3.65 50.45
N GLU A 120 38.14 2.99 51.37
CA GLU A 120 38.33 3.19 52.78
C GLU A 120 39.70 2.68 53.30
N LEU A 121 40.17 1.53 52.76
CA LEU A 121 41.49 1.02 53.10
C LEU A 121 42.63 1.89 52.54
N ASN A 122 42.44 2.45 51.33
CA ASN A 122 43.41 3.36 50.74
C ASN A 122 43.52 4.67 51.52
N LYS A 123 42.41 5.26 52.01
CA LYS A 123 42.40 6.45 52.89
C LYS A 123 43.22 6.19 54.17
N LYS A 124 43.24 4.97 54.65
CA LYS A 124 44.03 4.56 55.83
C LYS A 124 45.46 4.18 55.48
N GLN A 125 45.88 4.34 54.21
CA GLN A 125 47.19 3.95 53.67
C GLN A 125 47.51 2.45 53.83
N ILE A 126 46.50 1.58 53.90
CA ILE A 126 46.66 0.11 54.02
C ILE A 126 46.90 -0.51 52.66
N ILE A 127 46.36 0.06 51.59
CA ILE A 127 46.53 -0.41 50.19
C ILE A 127 47.05 0.72 49.32
N SER A 128 47.64 0.35 48.17
CA SER A 128 48.20 1.29 47.19
C SER A 128 47.13 1.93 46.34
N ASP A 129 47.43 3.11 45.75
CA ASP A 129 46.56 3.77 44.74
C ASP A 129 46.36 2.88 43.50
N TYR A 130 47.36 2.02 43.19
CA TYR A 130 47.27 1.07 42.12
C TYR A 130 46.16 0.03 42.39
N ASP A 131 46.07 -0.52 43.61
CA ASP A 131 45.06 -1.51 44.00
C ASP A 131 43.65 -0.91 43.97
N LEU A 132 43.49 0.36 44.33
CA LEU A 132 42.22 1.08 44.21
C LEU A 132 41.86 1.30 42.74
N SER A 133 42.80 1.75 41.92
CA SER A 133 42.59 1.98 40.51
C SER A 133 42.19 0.69 39.76
N MET A 134 42.77 -0.45 40.09
CA MET A 134 42.42 -1.76 39.54
C MET A 134 40.98 -2.15 39.87
N ALA A 135 40.52 -1.86 41.11
CA ALA A 135 39.14 -2.13 41.50
C ALA A 135 38.16 -1.21 40.75
N GLU A 136 38.50 0.08 40.61
CA GLU A 136 37.69 1.05 39.87
C GLU A 136 37.59 0.67 38.38
N ASN A 137 38.66 0.21 37.75
CA ASN A 137 38.64 -0.32 36.38
C ASN A 137 37.74 -1.56 36.25
N THR A 138 37.75 -2.46 37.23
CA THR A 138 36.89 -3.66 37.26
C THR A 138 35.42 -3.25 37.41
N LEU A 139 35.12 -2.23 38.22
CA LEU A 139 33.76 -1.64 38.31
C LEU A 139 33.32 -1.04 36.97
N ALA A 140 34.20 -0.27 36.34
CA ALA A 140 33.91 0.32 35.03
C ALA A 140 33.62 -0.75 33.97
N GLN A 141 34.34 -1.87 33.97
CA GLN A 141 34.08 -3.00 33.11
C GLN A 141 32.71 -3.64 33.38
N SER A 142 32.33 -3.82 34.64
CA SER A 142 31.01 -4.35 35.02
C SER A 142 29.89 -3.40 34.62
N GLN A 143 30.08 -2.09 34.74
CA GLN A 143 29.15 -1.07 34.29
C GLN A 143 28.96 -1.10 32.75
N ALA A 144 30.03 -1.30 32.00
CA ALA A 144 29.96 -1.45 30.54
C ALA A 144 29.19 -2.73 30.15
N GLN A 145 29.38 -3.84 30.87
CA GLN A 145 28.59 -5.06 30.64
C GLN A 145 27.10 -4.84 30.94
N LEU A 146 26.77 -4.10 32.00
CA LEU A 146 25.40 -3.73 32.32
C LEU A 146 24.79 -2.86 31.20
N ALA A 147 25.53 -1.90 30.70
CA ALA A 147 25.07 -1.08 29.57
C ALA A 147 24.79 -1.92 28.31
N GLN A 148 25.66 -2.90 28.02
CA GLN A 148 25.46 -3.84 26.93
C GLN A 148 24.18 -4.68 27.13
N ALA A 149 23.97 -5.24 28.30
CA ALA A 149 22.77 -6.03 28.62
C ALA A 149 21.49 -5.18 28.50
N LYS A 150 21.50 -3.93 28.95
CA LYS A 150 20.37 -3.00 28.79
C LYS A 150 20.08 -2.68 27.31
N ALA A 151 21.10 -2.52 26.49
CA ALA A 151 20.94 -2.32 25.05
C ALA A 151 20.28 -3.55 24.38
N GLN A 152 20.70 -4.75 24.75
CA GLN A 152 20.10 -6.01 24.28
C GLN A 152 18.63 -6.14 24.69
N LEU A 153 18.29 -5.76 25.94
CA LEU A 153 16.90 -5.73 26.40
C LEU A 153 16.05 -4.75 25.59
N THR A 154 16.59 -3.57 25.28
CA THR A 154 15.92 -2.58 24.46
C THR A 154 15.60 -3.15 23.07
N THR A 155 16.56 -3.82 22.44
CA THR A 155 16.36 -4.47 21.14
C THR A 155 15.31 -5.58 21.21
N ALA A 156 15.35 -6.42 22.26
CA ALA A 156 14.36 -7.49 22.45
C ALA A 156 12.94 -6.93 22.62
N ARG A 157 12.76 -5.88 23.40
CA ARG A 157 11.47 -5.20 23.60
C ARG A 157 10.97 -4.53 22.31
N GLN A 158 11.88 -3.97 21.53
CA GLN A 158 11.53 -3.38 20.22
C GLN A 158 11.03 -4.46 19.27
N ASN A 159 11.71 -5.61 19.17
CA ASN A 159 11.27 -6.73 18.33
C ASN A 159 9.91 -7.27 18.80
N LEU A 160 9.66 -7.36 20.09
CA LEU A 160 8.36 -7.72 20.64
C LEU A 160 7.29 -6.69 20.24
N SER A 161 7.60 -5.40 20.27
CA SER A 161 6.65 -4.37 19.85
C SER A 161 6.26 -4.47 18.37
N PHE A 162 7.14 -4.98 17.51
CA PHE A 162 6.88 -5.18 16.09
C PHE A 162 5.95 -6.37 15.80
N THR A 163 5.72 -7.26 16.78
CA THR A 163 4.70 -8.32 16.63
C THR A 163 3.29 -7.77 16.56
N GLN A 164 3.03 -6.59 17.11
CA GLN A 164 1.78 -5.86 16.97
C GLN A 164 1.89 -4.86 15.81
N VAL A 165 1.44 -5.26 14.65
CA VAL A 165 1.48 -4.40 13.47
C VAL A 165 0.36 -3.38 13.54
N LYS A 166 0.73 -2.09 13.48
CA LYS A 166 -0.18 -0.96 13.66
C LYS A 166 -0.25 -0.12 12.38
N SER A 167 -1.39 0.54 12.17
CA SER A 167 -1.55 1.47 11.06
C SER A 167 -0.67 2.72 11.25
N PRO A 168 0.11 3.12 10.23
CA PRO A 168 0.91 4.35 10.28
C PRO A 168 0.09 5.63 10.09
N SER A 169 -1.12 5.52 9.54
CA SER A 169 -2.02 6.64 9.22
C SER A 169 -3.47 6.26 9.36
N ASP A 170 -4.36 7.24 9.34
CA ASP A 170 -5.78 7.01 9.17
C ASP A 170 -6.06 6.58 7.72
N GLY A 171 -6.99 5.64 7.53
CA GLY A 171 -7.30 5.14 6.20
C GLY A 171 -8.34 4.02 6.19
N VAL A 172 -8.45 3.36 5.04
CA VAL A 172 -9.30 2.19 4.82
C VAL A 172 -8.43 1.04 4.37
N ILE A 173 -8.68 -0.15 4.92
CA ILE A 173 -8.00 -1.39 4.52
C ILE A 173 -8.55 -1.80 3.15
N ASN A 174 -7.66 -1.93 2.17
CA ASN A 174 -8.04 -2.31 0.82
C ASN A 174 -8.09 -3.83 0.67
N ASP A 175 -6.95 -4.50 0.85
CA ASP A 175 -6.77 -5.93 0.65
C ASP A 175 -5.88 -6.51 1.74
N ILE A 176 -6.19 -7.72 2.18
CA ILE A 176 -5.42 -8.47 3.18
C ILE A 176 -4.92 -9.77 2.52
N PRO A 177 -3.73 -9.76 1.91
CA PRO A 177 -3.22 -10.90 1.15
C PRO A 177 -2.89 -12.13 2.03
N TYR A 178 -2.72 -11.92 3.33
CA TYR A 178 -2.36 -12.96 4.30
C TYR A 178 -3.52 -13.24 5.25
N ARG A 179 -3.79 -14.52 5.48
CA ARG A 179 -4.78 -15.00 6.44
C ARG A 179 -4.10 -15.70 7.62
N LEU A 180 -4.89 -16.05 8.64
CA LEU A 180 -4.42 -16.79 9.81
C LEU A 180 -3.78 -18.13 9.40
N GLY A 181 -2.62 -18.44 9.96
CA GLY A 181 -1.89 -19.69 9.75
C GLY A 181 -0.46 -19.49 9.36
#